data_b55a6a8408f7459f32857f4f763f7b20
#
_entry.id   b55a6a8408f7459f32857f4f763f7b20
#
_cell.length_a   1.000
_cell.length_b   1.000
_cell.length_c   1.000
_cell.angle_alpha   90.00
_cell.angle_beta   90.00
_cell.angle_gamma   90.00
#
_symmetry.space_group_name_H-M   'P 1'
#
loop_
_entity.id
_entity.type
_entity.pdbx_description
1 polymer ?
#
loop_
_entity_poly.entity_id
_entity_poly.type
_entity_poly.pdbx_seq_one_letter_code
_entity_poly.pdbx_strand_id
1 'polypeptide(L)'
;YNAPFPDETYKQGVRQFPNIVPSSPMSPSRKFNEEAWEKLKMWNKPFLCAFSDKDPIFAGVENSFLKYIPGCKNMPHVTIENAGHFLQEDNPDACVNAIMSIMDF
;
A
#
# COMPACT_ATOMS: atom_id res chain seq x y z
N TYR A 1 -2.74 -9.89 16.29
CA TYR A 1 -2.14 -10.55 15.09
C TYR A 1 -1.63 -11.97 15.35
N ASN A 2 -1.38 -12.38 16.59
CA ASN A 2 -1.00 -13.76 16.90
C ASN A 2 -2.19 -14.72 17.00
N ALA A 3 -3.39 -14.20 17.27
CA ALA A 3 -4.58 -15.00 17.55
C ALA A 3 -4.93 -16.08 16.48
N PRO A 4 -4.78 -15.84 15.16
CA PRO A 4 -5.11 -16.87 14.17
C PRO A 4 -4.06 -17.99 14.04
N PHE A 5 -2.91 -17.90 14.72
CA PHE A 5 -1.83 -18.87 14.60
C PHE A 5 -1.74 -19.75 15.84
N PRO A 6 -2.03 -21.08 15.77
CA PRO A 6 -1.94 -21.99 16.91
C PRO A 6 -0.54 -22.03 17.55
N ASP A 7 0.51 -21.97 16.73
CA ASP A 7 1.91 -21.94 17.17
C ASP A 7 2.84 -21.33 16.10
N GLU A 8 4.14 -21.29 16.35
CA GLU A 8 5.14 -20.66 15.49
C GLU A 8 5.30 -21.34 14.11
N THR A 9 4.92 -22.59 13.95
CA THR A 9 5.04 -23.31 12.67
C THR A 9 4.08 -22.78 11.61
N TYR A 10 2.95 -22.21 12.03
CA TYR A 10 1.95 -21.60 11.16
C TYR A 10 2.33 -20.20 10.65
N LYS A 11 3.41 -19.60 11.18
CA LYS A 11 3.85 -18.24 10.86
C LYS A 11 4.87 -18.16 9.72
N GLN A 12 5.16 -19.25 9.02
CA GLN A 12 6.18 -19.25 7.96
C GLN A 12 5.88 -18.28 6.82
N GLY A 13 4.60 -18.18 6.40
CA GLY A 13 4.17 -17.21 5.41
C GLY A 13 4.44 -15.77 5.85
N VAL A 14 4.04 -15.44 7.09
CA VAL A 14 4.24 -14.09 7.66
C VAL A 14 5.73 -13.73 7.70
N ARG A 15 6.60 -14.66 8.10
CA ARG A 15 8.05 -14.46 8.13
C ARG A 15 8.66 -14.26 6.75
N GLN A 16 8.03 -14.80 5.72
CA GLN A 16 8.54 -14.70 4.35
C GLN A 16 8.25 -13.33 3.71
N PHE A 17 7.19 -12.64 4.09
CA PHE A 17 6.82 -11.34 3.48
C PHE A 17 7.96 -10.32 3.47
N PRO A 18 8.67 -10.03 4.57
CA PRO A 18 9.79 -9.09 4.54
C PRO A 18 10.91 -9.49 3.57
N ASN A 19 11.12 -10.79 3.38
CA ASN A 19 12.18 -11.31 2.51
C ASN A 19 11.91 -11.16 1.02
N ILE A 20 10.64 -10.99 0.63
CA ILE A 20 10.26 -10.79 -0.77
C ILE A 20 10.12 -9.30 -1.16
N VAL A 21 10.27 -8.38 -0.21
CA VAL A 21 10.32 -6.94 -0.51
C VAL A 21 11.56 -6.66 -1.36
N PRO A 22 11.43 -5.98 -2.53
CA PRO A 22 12.55 -5.73 -3.44
C PRO A 22 13.49 -4.62 -2.92
N SER A 23 14.10 -4.83 -1.77
CA SER A 23 14.95 -3.87 -1.06
C SER A 23 16.37 -3.74 -1.64
N SER A 24 16.77 -4.62 -2.56
CA SER A 24 18.10 -4.59 -3.19
C SER A 24 18.03 -4.92 -4.69
N PRO A 25 19.07 -4.55 -5.47
CA PRO A 25 19.17 -4.94 -6.88
C PRO A 25 19.13 -6.45 -7.13
N MET A 26 19.53 -7.24 -6.13
CA MET A 26 19.59 -8.71 -6.21
C MET A 26 18.32 -9.40 -5.67
N SER A 27 17.32 -8.63 -5.22
CA SER A 27 16.08 -9.23 -4.71
C SER A 27 15.36 -10.04 -5.78
N PRO A 28 14.96 -11.31 -5.51
CA PRO A 28 14.27 -12.16 -6.49
C PRO A 28 12.96 -11.56 -7.01
N SER A 29 12.29 -10.76 -6.17
CA SER A 29 11.02 -10.09 -6.50
C SER A 29 11.19 -8.79 -7.32
N ARG A 30 12.41 -8.29 -7.52
CA ARG A 30 12.67 -7.02 -8.19
C ARG A 30 12.08 -6.97 -9.60
N LYS A 31 12.35 -8.00 -10.40
CA LYS A 31 11.84 -8.07 -11.78
C LYS A 31 10.31 -7.98 -11.84
N PHE A 32 9.62 -8.70 -10.98
CA PHE A 32 8.16 -8.64 -10.90
C PHE A 32 7.64 -7.27 -10.49
N ASN A 33 8.34 -6.60 -9.58
CA ASN A 33 8.00 -5.24 -9.17
C ASN A 33 8.20 -4.24 -10.32
N GLU A 34 9.31 -4.33 -11.05
CA GLU A 34 9.57 -3.50 -12.24
C GLU A 34 8.50 -3.70 -13.32
N GLU A 35 8.12 -4.94 -13.62
CA GLU A 35 7.04 -5.27 -14.56
C GLU A 35 5.68 -4.73 -14.10
N ALA A 36 5.40 -4.77 -12.79
CA ALA A 36 4.19 -4.18 -12.22
C ALA A 36 4.17 -2.65 -12.40
N TRP A 37 5.30 -1.97 -12.18
CA TRP A 37 5.42 -0.54 -12.39
C TRP A 37 5.19 -0.13 -13.85
N GLU A 38 5.69 -0.90 -14.83
CA GLU A 38 5.41 -0.62 -16.25
C GLU A 38 3.91 -0.70 -16.57
N LYS A 39 3.18 -1.63 -15.96
CA LYS A 39 1.71 -1.70 -16.08
C LYS A 39 1.01 -0.54 -15.37
N LEU A 40 1.45 -0.18 -14.18
CA LEU A 40 0.88 0.92 -13.41
C LEU A 40 1.06 2.27 -14.12
N LYS A 41 2.17 2.50 -14.79
CA LYS A 41 2.40 3.71 -15.61
C LYS A 41 1.40 3.86 -16.77
N MET A 42 0.75 2.78 -17.17
CA MET A 42 -0.30 2.77 -18.20
C MET A 42 -1.72 2.67 -17.62
N TRP A 43 -1.86 2.67 -16.29
CA TRP A 43 -3.14 2.48 -15.62
C TRP A 43 -3.98 3.76 -15.64
N ASN A 44 -5.06 3.75 -16.42
CA ASN A 44 -5.96 4.90 -16.60
C ASN A 44 -7.28 4.80 -15.83
N LYS A 45 -7.53 3.68 -15.13
CA LYS A 45 -8.72 3.55 -14.25
C LYS A 45 -8.49 4.32 -12.95
N PRO A 46 -9.55 4.68 -12.22
CA PRO A 46 -9.42 5.35 -10.93
C PRO A 46 -8.40 4.68 -10.01
N PHE A 47 -7.49 5.48 -9.46
CA PHE A 47 -6.45 5.04 -8.55
C PHE A 47 -6.33 6.04 -7.39
N LEU A 48 -6.92 5.69 -6.25
CA LEU A 48 -6.90 6.52 -5.05
C LEU A 48 -5.68 6.21 -4.19
N CYS A 49 -4.96 7.23 -3.76
CA CYS A 49 -3.95 7.14 -2.72
C CYS A 49 -4.58 7.54 -1.38
N ALA A 50 -4.48 6.67 -0.38
CA ALA A 50 -4.86 6.92 1.00
C ALA A 50 -3.71 6.47 1.91
N PHE A 51 -2.93 7.43 2.38
CA PHE A 51 -1.73 7.19 3.18
C PHE A 51 -1.87 7.84 4.56
N SER A 52 -1.29 7.24 5.58
CA SER A 52 -1.31 7.76 6.95
C SER A 52 -0.28 8.88 7.16
N ASP A 53 -0.58 9.79 8.08
CA ASP A 53 0.26 10.96 8.39
C ASP A 53 1.46 10.65 9.28
N LYS A 54 1.48 9.49 9.97
CA LYS A 54 2.50 9.12 10.95
C LYS A 54 3.20 7.79 10.64
N ASP A 55 3.12 7.30 9.40
CA ASP A 55 3.82 6.07 8.98
C ASP A 55 5.31 6.37 8.76
N PRO A 56 6.22 5.82 9.59
CA PRO A 56 7.65 6.05 9.41
C PRO A 56 8.26 5.24 8.26
N ILE A 57 7.51 4.29 7.69
CA ILE A 57 8.01 3.35 6.67
C ILE A 57 7.65 3.84 5.27
N PHE A 58 6.40 4.26 5.06
CA PHE A 58 5.88 4.65 3.74
C PHE A 58 5.67 6.15 3.56
N ALA A 59 6.12 6.99 4.49
CA ALA A 59 6.03 8.44 4.34
C ALA A 59 6.62 8.90 3.00
N GLY A 60 5.81 9.58 2.18
CA GLY A 60 6.22 10.14 0.89
C GLY A 60 6.22 9.15 -0.29
N VAL A 61 5.92 7.87 -0.07
CA VAL A 61 5.82 6.86 -1.15
C VAL A 61 4.68 7.19 -2.11
N GLU A 62 3.59 7.77 -1.61
CA GLU A 62 2.44 8.22 -2.40
C GLU A 62 2.83 9.15 -3.56
N ASN A 63 3.89 9.96 -3.38
CA ASN A 63 4.37 10.87 -4.43
C ASN A 63 4.79 10.13 -5.71
N SER A 64 5.29 8.90 -5.59
CA SER A 64 5.63 8.07 -6.74
C SER A 64 4.37 7.63 -7.49
N PHE A 65 3.31 7.25 -6.79
CA PHE A 65 2.04 6.88 -7.42
C PHE A 65 1.40 8.09 -8.10
N LEU A 66 1.31 9.22 -7.40
CA LEU A 66 0.76 10.47 -7.92
C LEU A 66 1.47 10.96 -9.18
N LYS A 67 2.78 10.76 -9.23
CA LYS A 67 3.62 11.21 -10.35
C LYS A 67 3.51 10.31 -11.58
N TYR A 68 3.44 9.00 -11.39
CA TYR A 68 3.65 8.05 -12.49
C TYR A 68 2.40 7.29 -12.92
N ILE A 69 1.32 7.28 -12.13
CA ILE A 69 0.09 6.54 -12.46
C ILE A 69 -0.98 7.51 -12.98
N PRO A 70 -1.33 7.44 -14.27
CA PRO A 70 -2.32 8.35 -14.87
C PRO A 70 -3.68 8.31 -14.17
N GLY A 71 -4.08 7.16 -13.64
CA GLY A 71 -5.33 6.97 -12.91
C GLY A 71 -5.45 7.74 -11.59
N CYS A 72 -4.35 8.30 -11.09
CA CYS A 72 -4.37 9.20 -9.92
C CYS A 72 -4.94 10.59 -10.25
N LYS A 73 -4.94 10.97 -11.52
CA LYS A 73 -5.33 12.32 -11.92
C LYS A 73 -6.81 12.59 -11.59
N ASN A 74 -7.06 13.71 -10.91
CA ASN A 74 -8.38 14.15 -10.47
C ASN A 74 -9.07 13.25 -9.44
N MET A 75 -8.34 12.34 -8.81
CA MET A 75 -8.86 11.54 -7.70
C MET A 75 -8.79 12.32 -6.38
N PRO A 76 -9.76 12.14 -5.46
CA PRO A 76 -9.77 12.79 -4.15
C PRO A 76 -8.83 12.04 -3.19
N HIS A 77 -7.51 12.17 -3.39
CA HIS A 77 -6.52 11.53 -2.51
C HIS A 77 -6.70 11.96 -1.06
N VAL A 78 -6.47 11.04 -0.13
CA VAL A 78 -6.77 11.22 1.29
C VAL A 78 -5.52 10.99 2.14
N THR A 79 -5.33 11.85 3.13
CA THR A 79 -4.43 11.55 4.24
C THR A 79 -5.26 10.98 5.39
N ILE A 80 -4.90 9.78 5.85
CA ILE A 80 -5.51 9.15 7.02
C ILE A 80 -4.83 9.73 8.26
N GLU A 81 -5.52 10.65 8.90
CA GLU A 81 -4.98 11.40 10.04
C GLU A 81 -4.89 10.56 11.31
N ASN A 82 -3.90 10.88 12.15
CA ASN A 82 -3.64 10.21 13.42
C ASN A 82 -3.38 8.72 13.31
N ALA A 83 -2.83 8.26 12.19
CA ALA A 83 -2.56 6.86 11.90
C ALA A 83 -1.10 6.61 11.54
N GLY A 84 -0.55 5.51 12.05
CA GLY A 84 0.79 5.02 11.72
C GLY A 84 0.79 4.00 10.60
N HIS A 85 1.71 3.05 10.68
CA HIS A 85 1.88 1.99 9.67
C HIS A 85 0.64 1.08 9.54
N PHE A 86 -0.03 0.81 10.64
CA PHE A 86 -1.27 0.02 10.69
C PHE A 86 -2.50 0.94 10.73
N LEU A 87 -2.66 1.74 9.70
CA LEU A 87 -3.71 2.76 9.62
C LEU A 87 -5.13 2.21 9.83
N GLN A 88 -5.38 0.96 9.45
CA GLN A 88 -6.66 0.28 9.66
C GLN A 88 -6.96 -0.01 11.14
N GLU A 89 -5.94 -0.05 12.00
CA GLU A 89 -6.09 -0.19 13.45
C GLU A 89 -6.29 1.18 14.12
N ASP A 90 -5.57 2.18 13.62
CA ASP A 90 -5.53 3.51 14.22
C ASP A 90 -6.76 4.35 13.82
N ASN A 91 -7.20 4.28 12.56
CA ASN A 91 -8.33 5.05 12.05
C ASN A 91 -9.14 4.26 10.99
N PRO A 92 -9.87 3.20 11.39
CA PRO A 92 -10.64 2.36 10.50
C PRO A 92 -11.73 3.11 9.74
N ASP A 93 -12.40 4.08 10.37
CA ASP A 93 -13.47 4.83 9.74
C ASP A 93 -12.97 5.67 8.56
N ALA A 94 -11.82 6.32 8.70
CA ALA A 94 -11.21 7.06 7.60
C ALA A 94 -10.77 6.12 6.46
N CYS A 95 -10.31 4.91 6.76
CA CYS A 95 -9.99 3.89 5.76
C CYS A 95 -11.23 3.46 4.98
N VAL A 96 -12.34 3.19 5.68
CA VAL A 96 -13.63 2.84 5.06
C VAL A 96 -14.12 3.98 4.17
N ASN A 97 -14.08 5.22 4.66
CA ASN A 97 -14.50 6.38 3.87
C ASN A 97 -13.66 6.55 2.59
N ALA A 98 -12.35 6.33 2.65
CA ALA A 98 -11.48 6.36 1.49
C ALA A 98 -11.85 5.26 0.46
N ILE A 99 -12.15 4.04 0.92
CA ILE A 99 -12.61 2.94 0.05
C ILE A 99 -13.96 3.30 -0.58
N MET A 100 -14.90 3.79 0.19
CA MET A 100 -16.22 4.16 -0.34
C MET A 100 -16.12 5.28 -1.38
N SER A 101 -15.24 6.25 -1.18
CA SER A 101 -15.08 7.38 -2.11
C SER A 101 -14.62 6.96 -3.51
N ILE A 102 -13.88 5.88 -3.66
CA ILE A 102 -13.45 5.39 -4.99
C ILE A 102 -14.55 4.61 -5.72
N MET A 103 -15.57 4.13 -5.00
CA MET A 103 -16.66 3.36 -5.61
C MET A 103 -17.64 4.26 -6.39
N ASP A 104 -17.55 5.56 -6.22
CA ASP A 104 -18.37 6.55 -6.92
C ASP A 104 -17.75 7.00 -8.26
N PHE A 105 -16.59 6.46 -8.63
CA PHE A 105 -15.87 6.68 -9.88
C PHE A 105 -15.93 5.43 -10.77
#